data_267b1b88cdcb28ed7d1d5c57d62bde37
#
_entry.id   267b1b88cdcb28ed7d1d5c57d62bde37
#
_cell.length_a   1.000
_cell.length_b   1.000
_cell.length_c   1.000
_cell.angle_alpha   90.00
_cell.angle_beta   90.00
_cell.angle_gamma   90.00
#
_symmetry.space_group_name_H-M   'P 1'
#
loop_
_entity.id
_entity.type
_entity.pdbx_description
1 polymer ?
#
loop_
_entity_poly.entity_id
_entity_poly.type
_entity_poly.pdbx_seq_one_letter_code
_entity_poly.pdbx_strand_id
1 'polypeptide(L)' 'MDAKVRMSLEFNISESGLEDAMAEFDELTIEDLIKEVLDRSIACDEIATKVVDGPNTLEEYDQQAQGA' A
#
# COMPACT_ATOMS: atom_id res chain seq x y z
N MET A 1 24.08 2.92 13.99
CA MET A 1 23.30 4.18 14.12
C MET A 1 22.08 4.10 13.23
N ASP A 2 20.91 4.40 13.80
CA ASP A 2 19.66 4.35 13.05
C ASP A 2 19.34 5.69 12.42
N ALA A 3 18.72 5.65 11.26
CA ALA A 3 18.26 6.86 10.60
C ALA A 3 16.76 6.74 10.38
N LYS A 4 16.04 7.83 10.59
CA LYS A 4 14.62 7.91 10.30
C LYS A 4 14.44 8.55 8.93
N VAL A 5 13.87 7.80 8.00
CA VAL A 5 13.62 8.28 6.64
C VAL A 5 12.11 8.44 6.44
N ARG A 6 11.70 9.62 6.01
CA ARG A 6 10.31 9.89 5.65
C ARG A 6 10.28 10.25 4.17
N MET A 7 9.34 9.66 3.45
CA MET A 7 9.21 9.94 2.04
C MET A 7 7.74 9.81 1.61
N SER A 8 7.39 10.48 0.53
CA SER A 8 6.10 10.30 -0.11
C SER A 8 6.24 9.37 -1.30
N LEU A 9 5.24 8.51 -1.48
CA LEU A 9 5.19 7.59 -2.60
C LEU A 9 3.89 7.81 -3.34
N GLU A 10 3.99 7.93 -4.66
CA GLU A 10 2.82 8.07 -5.52
C GLU A 10 2.91 7.04 -6.63
N PHE A 11 1.82 6.30 -6.85
CA PHE A 11 1.79 5.28 -7.90
C PHE A 11 0.36 5.07 -8.39
N ASN A 12 0.26 4.55 -9.61
CA ASN A 12 -1.01 4.15 -10.19
C ASN A 12 -1.06 2.64 -10.29
N ILE A 13 -2.19 2.06 -9.97
CA ILE A 13 -2.35 0.62 -10.02
C ILE A 13 -3.75 0.27 -10.53
N SER A 14 -3.83 -0.75 -11.38
CA SER A 14 -5.12 -1.23 -11.86
C SER A 14 -5.81 -2.07 -10.77
N GLU A 15 -7.12 -2.23 -10.91
CA GLU A 15 -7.88 -3.06 -9.96
C GLU A 15 -7.36 -4.49 -9.94
N SER A 16 -7.12 -5.08 -11.10
CA SER A 16 -6.62 -6.45 -11.17
C SER A 16 -5.22 -6.57 -10.57
N GLY A 17 -4.35 -5.59 -10.81
CA GLY A 17 -3.02 -5.56 -10.22
C GLY A 17 -3.07 -5.47 -8.70
N LEU A 18 -3.99 -4.64 -8.18
CA LEU A 18 -4.16 -4.50 -6.76
C LEU A 18 -4.71 -5.77 -6.12
N GLU A 19 -5.69 -6.41 -6.76
CA GLU A 19 -6.24 -7.68 -6.29
C GLU A 19 -5.15 -8.76 -6.23
N ASP A 20 -4.35 -8.86 -7.28
CA ASP A 20 -3.28 -9.84 -7.33
C ASP A 20 -2.24 -9.59 -6.24
N ALA A 21 -1.84 -8.34 -6.03
CA ALA A 21 -0.86 -7.99 -5.01
C ALA A 21 -1.39 -8.28 -3.61
N MET A 22 -2.63 -7.92 -3.33
CA MET A 22 -3.24 -8.17 -2.03
C MET A 22 -3.37 -9.66 -1.75
N ALA A 23 -3.69 -10.45 -2.77
CA ALA A 23 -3.75 -11.89 -2.62
C ALA A 23 -2.38 -12.51 -2.39
N GLU A 24 -1.37 -12.04 -3.11
CA GLU A 24 0.00 -12.55 -2.99
C GLU A 24 0.58 -12.29 -1.61
N PHE A 25 0.37 -11.09 -1.07
CA PHE A 25 0.91 -10.70 0.22
C PHE A 25 -0.06 -10.92 1.38
N ASP A 26 -1.27 -11.40 1.08
CA ASP A 26 -2.30 -11.68 2.08
C ASP A 26 -2.62 -10.45 2.93
N GLU A 27 -2.80 -9.31 2.25
CA GLU A 27 -3.11 -8.04 2.88
C GLU A 27 -4.44 -7.50 2.37
N LEU A 28 -5.13 -6.72 3.20
CA LEU A 28 -6.43 -6.17 2.89
C LEU A 28 -6.42 -4.67 2.65
N THR A 29 -5.32 -4.00 2.96
CA THR A 29 -5.17 -2.56 2.76
C THR A 29 -3.87 -2.26 2.02
N ILE A 30 -3.87 -1.13 1.31
CA ILE A 30 -2.65 -0.68 0.62
C ILE A 30 -1.57 -0.33 1.64
N GLU A 31 -1.95 0.24 2.77
CA GLU A 31 -0.99 0.57 3.83
C GLU A 31 -0.24 -0.68 4.29
N ASP A 32 -0.96 -1.75 4.58
CA ASP A 32 -0.35 -2.99 5.02
C ASP A 32 0.42 -3.68 3.90
N LEU A 33 -0.08 -3.58 2.67
CA LEU A 33 0.59 -4.14 1.50
C LEU A 33 1.96 -3.51 1.30
N ILE A 34 2.05 -2.19 1.32
CA ILE A 34 3.32 -1.48 1.14
C ILE A 34 4.27 -1.77 2.29
N LYS A 35 3.74 -1.83 3.52
CA LYS A 35 4.54 -2.19 4.68
C LYS A 35 5.18 -3.57 4.51
N GLU A 36 4.40 -4.53 4.04
CA GLU A 36 4.88 -5.90 3.81
C GLU A 36 5.94 -5.95 2.71
N VAL A 37 5.72 -5.22 1.62
CA VAL A 37 6.67 -5.15 0.52
C VAL A 37 8.01 -4.59 1.00
N LEU A 38 7.98 -3.50 1.77
CA LEU A 38 9.19 -2.90 2.31
C LEU A 38 9.90 -3.85 3.28
N ASP A 39 9.14 -4.51 4.14
CA ASP A 39 9.70 -5.42 5.13
C ASP A 39 10.42 -6.59 4.48
N ARG A 40 9.93 -7.05 3.33
CA ARG A 40 10.55 -8.14 2.59
C ARG A 40 11.75 -7.69 1.76
N SER A 41 11.75 -6.41 1.38
CA SER A 41 12.78 -5.89 0.48
C SER A 41 14.00 -5.36 1.23
N ILE A 42 13.78 -4.75 2.38
CA ILE A 42 14.86 -4.21 3.21
C ILE A 42 14.57 -4.49 4.66
N ALA A 43 15.66 -4.58 5.45
CA ALA A 43 15.52 -4.79 6.88
C ALA A 43 15.25 -3.45 7.55
N CYS A 44 14.03 -3.25 8.02
CA CYS A 44 13.62 -2.04 8.72
C CYS A 44 13.31 -2.38 10.18
N ASP A 45 13.71 -1.51 11.09
CA ASP A 45 13.38 -1.70 12.50
C ASP A 45 11.93 -1.36 12.79
N GLU A 46 11.42 -0.32 12.12
CA GLU A 46 10.06 0.12 12.31
C GLU A 46 9.55 0.73 11.01
N ILE A 47 8.37 0.31 10.57
CA ILE A 47 7.75 0.80 9.34
C ILE A 47 6.35 1.32 9.67
N ALA A 48 6.07 2.56 9.29
CA ALA A 48 4.74 3.14 9.37
C ALA A 48 4.32 3.58 7.99
N THR A 49 3.13 3.15 7.55
CA THR A 49 2.59 3.51 6.25
C THR A 49 1.24 4.19 6.41
N LYS A 50 0.95 5.13 5.51
CA LYS A 50 -0.32 5.86 5.53
C LYS A 50 -0.70 6.27 4.13
N VAL A 51 -1.94 5.98 3.74
CA VAL A 51 -2.52 6.50 2.50
C VAL A 51 -3.04 7.89 2.78
N VAL A 52 -2.44 8.91 2.15
CA VAL A 52 -2.83 10.30 2.35
C VAL A 52 -3.87 10.76 1.35
N ASP A 53 -3.97 10.07 0.20
CA ASP A 53 -4.94 10.38 -0.84
C ASP A 53 -5.14 9.13 -1.68
N GLY A 54 -6.39 8.80 -1.97
CA GLY A 54 -6.73 7.63 -2.74
C GLY A 54 -7.31 6.49 -1.91
N PRO A 55 -7.63 5.38 -2.56
CA PRO A 55 -8.22 4.25 -1.87
C PRO A 55 -7.19 3.46 -1.07
N ASN A 56 -7.61 2.90 0.06
CA ASN A 56 -6.76 2.03 0.87
C ASN A 56 -7.22 0.56 0.79
N THR A 57 -8.43 0.32 0.34
CA THR A 57 -8.99 -1.03 0.19
C THR A 57 -9.58 -1.20 -1.20
N LEU A 58 -9.83 -2.46 -1.58
CA LEU A 58 -10.51 -2.74 -2.86
C LEU A 58 -11.92 -2.16 -2.87
N GLU A 59 -12.60 -2.18 -1.74
CA GLU A 59 -13.93 -1.60 -1.63
C GLU A 59 -13.90 -0.09 -1.88
N GLU A 60 -12.94 0.59 -1.30
CA GLU A 60 -12.75 2.03 -1.54
C GLU A 60 -12.38 2.32 -2.99
N TYR A 61 -11.57 1.45 -3.60
CA TYR A 61 -11.20 1.56 -5.00
C TYR A 61 -12.46 1.50 -5.89
N ASP A 62 -13.32 0.51 -5.63
CA ASP A 62 -14.56 0.35 -6.39
C ASP A 62 -15.48 1.55 -6.21
N GLN A 63 -15.58 2.09 -5.01
CA GLN A 63 -16.41 3.26 -4.74
C GLN A 63 -15.92 4.49 -5.51
N GLN A 64 -14.61 4.69 -5.58
CA GLN A 64 -14.05 5.81 -6.33
C GLN A 64 -14.31 5.65 -7.83
N ALA A 65 -14.16 4.44 -8.35
CA ALA A 65 -14.41 4.18 -9.77
C ALA A 65 -15.86 4.41 -10.13
N GLN A 66 -16.78 4.07 -9.25
CA GLN A 66 -18.21 4.28 -9.46
C GLN A 66 -18.63 5.73 -9.24
N GLY A 67 -17.93 6.43 -8.37
CA GLY A 67 -18.24 7.82 -8.05
C GLY A 67 -17.73 8.83 -9.07
N ALA A 68 -16.94 8.36 -10.01
CA ALA A 68 -16.43 9.23 -11.09
C ALA A 68 -17.47 9.42 -12.21
#